data_6d1e2478dec47e586ec1b03eecf88db5
#
_entry.id   6d1e2478dec47e586ec1b03eecf88db5
#
_cell.length_a   1.000
_cell.length_b   1.000
_cell.length_c   1.000
_cell.angle_alpha   90.00
_cell.angle_beta   90.00
_cell.angle_gamma   90.00
#
_symmetry.space_group_name_H-M   'P 1'
#
loop_
_entity.id
_entity.type
_entity.pdbx_description
1 polymer ?
#
loop_
_entity_poly.entity_id
_entity_poly.type
_entity_poly.pdbx_seq_one_letter_code
_entity_poly.pdbx_strand_id
1 'polypeptide(L)'
;MKLIRSIEVLTRFAGWLGALLVLPLIGALIIEVLSRYVVGRPTLWAFEVSYMVMGAMFMLGMANALRIGQHVSVDIVSLQLSERANAAVRALGYLLFLPVLVWLVWELSKYALSAFETNERSGRSAWNPVVWPIFTVWFVGFALLALQVFAELLKSICLLTGKHQFEEPAE
;
A
#
# COMPACT_ATOMS: atom_id res chain seq x y z
N MET A 1 -3.20 16.49 -15.93
CA MET A 1 -4.10 16.85 -14.82
C MET A 1 -5.18 15.82 -14.55
N LYS A 2 -6.04 15.41 -15.50
CA LYS A 2 -7.07 14.38 -15.27
C LYS A 2 -6.49 13.03 -14.78
N LEU A 3 -5.37 12.59 -15.36
CA LEU A 3 -4.72 11.33 -15.00
C LEU A 3 -4.26 11.31 -13.54
N ILE A 4 -3.55 12.35 -13.08
CA ILE A 4 -3.08 12.46 -11.69
C ILE A 4 -4.26 12.40 -10.74
N ARG A 5 -5.32 13.18 -11.01
CA ARG A 5 -6.53 13.18 -10.17
C ARG A 5 -7.22 11.80 -10.12
N SER A 6 -7.27 11.07 -11.23
CA SER A 6 -7.83 9.71 -11.25
C SER A 6 -7.02 8.75 -10.38
N ILE A 7 -5.67 8.82 -10.46
CA ILE A 7 -4.79 8.00 -9.62
C ILE A 7 -5.01 8.33 -8.15
N GLU A 8 -5.08 9.61 -7.78
CA GLU A 8 -5.28 10.04 -6.39
C GLU A 8 -6.64 9.61 -5.81
N VAL A 9 -7.71 9.65 -6.62
CA VAL A 9 -9.03 9.15 -6.21
C VAL A 9 -8.98 7.64 -5.93
N LEU A 10 -8.35 6.89 -6.83
CA LEU A 10 -8.19 5.44 -6.67
C LEU A 10 -7.36 5.09 -5.43
N THR A 11 -6.25 5.79 -5.24
CA THR A 11 -5.36 5.63 -4.09
C THR A 11 -6.06 5.99 -2.77
N ARG A 12 -6.85 7.07 -2.75
CA ARG A 12 -7.66 7.45 -1.59
C ARG A 12 -8.68 6.36 -1.25
N PHE A 13 -9.38 5.85 -2.25
CA PHE A 13 -10.37 4.79 -2.05
C PHE A 13 -9.73 3.52 -1.49
N ALA A 14 -8.58 3.10 -2.03
CA ALA A 14 -7.83 1.97 -1.51
C ALA A 14 -7.37 2.19 -0.06
N GLY A 15 -6.91 3.40 0.28
CA GLY A 15 -6.56 3.76 1.65
C GLY A 15 -7.74 3.67 2.62
N TRP A 16 -8.93 4.11 2.19
CA TRP A 16 -10.17 3.96 2.97
C TRP A 16 -10.54 2.49 3.19
N LEU A 17 -10.44 1.66 2.14
CA LEU A 17 -10.64 0.21 2.26
C LEU A 17 -9.63 -0.40 3.24
N GLY A 18 -8.36 -0.01 3.14
CA GLY A 18 -7.32 -0.42 4.07
C GLY A 18 -7.67 -0.06 5.52
N ALA A 19 -8.10 1.17 5.76
CA ALA A 19 -8.50 1.61 7.10
C ALA A 19 -9.71 0.82 7.64
N LEU A 20 -10.71 0.51 6.81
CA LEU A 20 -11.86 -0.31 7.22
C LEU A 20 -11.48 -1.74 7.61
N LEU A 21 -10.39 -2.28 7.08
CA LEU A 21 -9.89 -3.62 7.45
C LEU A 21 -9.42 -3.72 8.91
N VAL A 22 -9.23 -2.61 9.59
CA VAL A 22 -9.00 -2.59 11.04
C VAL A 22 -10.14 -3.25 11.82
N LEU A 23 -11.39 -3.07 11.37
CA LEU A 23 -12.56 -3.63 12.06
C LEU A 23 -12.57 -5.17 12.10
N PRO A 24 -12.45 -5.88 10.95
CA PRO A 24 -12.37 -7.33 10.96
C PRO A 24 -11.09 -7.83 11.65
N LEU A 25 -9.98 -7.09 11.61
CA LEU A 25 -8.76 -7.43 12.33
C LEU A 25 -9.01 -7.43 13.85
N ILE A 26 -9.59 -6.36 14.39
CA ILE A 26 -9.96 -6.26 15.81
C ILE A 26 -10.93 -7.37 16.17
N GLY A 27 -11.96 -7.62 15.36
CA GLY A 27 -12.93 -8.68 15.58
C GLY A 27 -12.28 -10.06 15.67
N ALA A 28 -11.39 -10.39 14.73
CA ALA A 28 -10.67 -11.68 14.75
C ALA A 28 -9.81 -11.84 16.01
N LEU A 29 -9.10 -10.80 16.45
CA LEU A 29 -8.27 -10.81 17.65
C LEU A 29 -9.11 -10.94 18.92
N ILE A 30 -10.24 -10.24 19.03
CA ILE A 30 -11.15 -10.35 20.18
C ILE A 30 -11.72 -11.76 20.27
N ILE A 31 -12.19 -12.32 19.15
CA ILE A 31 -12.72 -13.70 19.11
C ILE A 31 -11.65 -14.69 19.53
N GLU A 32 -10.41 -14.56 19.06
CA GLU A 32 -9.31 -15.43 19.44
C GLU A 32 -9.04 -15.37 20.95
N VAL A 33 -8.96 -14.15 21.51
CA VAL A 33 -8.71 -13.96 22.96
C VAL A 33 -9.83 -14.57 23.80
N LEU A 34 -11.09 -14.28 23.47
CA LEU A 34 -12.23 -14.85 24.19
C LEU A 34 -12.29 -16.38 24.07
N SER A 35 -12.08 -16.92 22.87
CA SER A 35 -12.07 -18.35 22.62
C SER A 35 -10.97 -19.05 23.41
N ARG A 36 -9.80 -18.46 23.46
CA ARG A 36 -8.64 -19.02 24.18
C ARG A 36 -8.78 -18.97 25.69
N TYR A 37 -9.20 -17.83 26.25
CA TYR A 37 -9.16 -17.61 27.70
C TYR A 37 -10.49 -17.87 28.40
N VAL A 38 -11.64 -17.68 27.72
CA VAL A 38 -12.97 -17.91 28.31
C VAL A 38 -13.48 -19.31 27.99
N VAL A 39 -13.35 -19.71 26.71
CA VAL A 39 -13.85 -21.04 26.28
C VAL A 39 -12.81 -22.15 26.46
N GLY A 40 -11.52 -21.78 26.60
CA GLY A 40 -10.42 -22.76 26.73
C GLY A 40 -10.06 -23.47 25.42
N ARG A 41 -10.55 -22.98 24.27
CA ARG A 41 -10.33 -23.58 22.94
C ARG A 41 -9.86 -22.51 21.96
N PRO A 42 -8.55 -22.44 21.65
CA PRO A 42 -8.03 -21.49 20.65
C PRO A 42 -8.69 -21.71 19.29
N THR A 43 -8.88 -20.64 18.54
CA THR A 43 -9.40 -20.74 17.17
C THR A 43 -8.32 -21.25 16.21
N LEU A 44 -8.72 -21.97 15.16
CA LEU A 44 -7.80 -22.48 14.14
C LEU A 44 -7.49 -21.42 13.05
N TRP A 45 -8.35 -20.41 12.91
CA TRP A 45 -8.37 -19.49 11.77
C TRP A 45 -7.95 -18.05 12.11
N ALA A 46 -8.15 -17.60 13.37
CA ALA A 46 -7.98 -16.18 13.69
C ALA A 46 -6.56 -15.67 13.45
N PHE A 47 -5.53 -16.50 13.67
CA PHE A 47 -4.14 -16.16 13.37
C PHE A 47 -3.93 -15.84 11.88
N GLU A 48 -4.43 -16.73 11.01
CA GLU A 48 -4.29 -16.58 9.55
C GLU A 48 -5.06 -15.37 9.02
N VAL A 49 -6.32 -15.20 9.49
CA VAL A 49 -7.14 -14.04 9.12
C VAL A 49 -6.48 -12.75 9.58
N SER A 50 -6.00 -12.69 10.82
CA SER A 50 -5.32 -11.49 11.34
C SER A 50 -4.08 -11.14 10.53
N TYR A 51 -3.26 -12.13 10.19
CA TYR A 51 -2.07 -11.95 9.35
C TYR A 51 -2.43 -11.44 7.95
N MET A 52 -3.42 -12.06 7.31
CA MET A 52 -3.84 -11.70 5.95
C MET A 52 -4.47 -10.29 5.92
N VAL A 53 -5.37 -10.01 6.87
CA VAL A 53 -6.05 -8.70 6.96
C VAL A 53 -5.06 -7.59 7.28
N MET A 54 -4.13 -7.82 8.21
CA MET A 54 -3.09 -6.84 8.54
C MET A 54 -2.21 -6.56 7.33
N GLY A 55 -1.77 -7.60 6.61
CA GLY A 55 -1.00 -7.43 5.37
C GLY A 55 -1.78 -6.65 4.31
N ALA A 56 -3.06 -6.96 4.10
CA ALA A 56 -3.92 -6.24 3.16
C ALA A 56 -4.09 -4.76 3.54
N MET A 57 -4.30 -4.47 4.83
CA MET A 57 -4.43 -3.11 5.37
C MET A 57 -3.19 -2.27 5.04
N PHE A 58 -1.99 -2.79 5.31
CA PHE A 58 -0.76 -2.07 5.02
C PHE A 58 -0.53 -1.88 3.52
N MET A 59 -0.75 -2.92 2.72
CA MET A 59 -0.52 -2.86 1.27
C MET A 59 -1.45 -1.85 0.59
N LEU A 60 -2.73 -1.81 0.95
CA LEU A 60 -3.68 -0.84 0.42
C LEU A 60 -3.45 0.59 0.95
N GLY A 61 -2.90 0.72 2.17
CA GLY A 61 -2.61 2.01 2.80
C GLY A 61 -1.37 2.72 2.24
N MET A 62 -0.35 1.98 1.77
CA MET A 62 0.96 2.54 1.37
C MET A 62 0.86 3.67 0.33
N ALA A 63 0.08 3.46 -0.73
CA ALA A 63 -0.06 4.44 -1.79
C ALA A 63 -0.73 5.73 -1.28
N ASN A 64 -1.72 5.62 -0.39
CA ASN A 64 -2.36 6.77 0.22
C ASN A 64 -1.43 7.50 1.20
N ALA A 65 -0.61 6.78 1.96
CA ALA A 65 0.42 7.37 2.83
C ALA A 65 1.43 8.21 2.01
N LEU A 66 1.83 7.72 0.83
CA LEU A 66 2.68 8.50 -0.08
C LEU A 66 1.96 9.76 -0.58
N ARG A 67 0.68 9.65 -0.97
CA ARG A 67 -0.13 10.76 -1.47
C ARG A 67 -0.25 11.91 -0.48
N ILE A 68 -0.44 11.62 0.81
CA ILE A 68 -0.59 12.63 1.88
C ILE A 68 0.74 13.06 2.50
N GLY A 69 1.88 12.68 1.88
CA GLY A 69 3.20 13.09 2.34
C GLY A 69 3.68 12.45 3.64
N GLN A 70 3.00 11.40 4.13
CA GLN A 70 3.38 10.67 5.36
C GLN A 70 4.43 9.58 5.12
N HIS A 71 5.04 9.53 3.95
CA HIS A 71 6.25 8.74 3.76
C HIS A 71 7.42 9.46 4.44
N VAL A 72 8.32 8.66 5.03
CA VAL A 72 9.50 9.16 5.74
C VAL A 72 10.25 10.14 4.83
N SER A 73 10.11 11.44 5.11
CA SER A 73 10.90 12.50 4.53
C SER A 73 12.01 12.87 5.51
N VAL A 74 13.21 13.08 5.00
CA VAL A 74 14.29 13.61 5.84
C VAL A 74 14.08 15.13 5.92
N ASP A 75 13.14 15.54 6.77
CA ASP A 75 12.69 16.94 6.89
C ASP A 75 13.83 17.91 7.19
N ILE A 76 14.85 17.46 7.93
CA ILE A 76 16.03 18.26 8.28
C ILE A 76 16.79 18.75 7.03
N VAL A 77 16.84 17.92 5.98
CA VAL A 77 17.51 18.28 4.72
C VAL A 77 16.56 19.10 3.84
N SER A 78 15.26 18.75 3.81
CA SER A 78 14.26 19.44 2.99
C SER A 78 14.03 20.89 3.43
N LEU A 79 14.13 21.19 4.73
CA LEU A 79 13.99 22.54 5.27
C LEU A 79 15.14 23.51 4.87
N GLN A 80 16.30 23.01 4.48
CA GLN A 80 17.46 23.80 4.10
C GLN A 80 17.58 24.01 2.57
N LEU A 81 16.77 23.29 1.78
CA LEU A 81 16.82 23.34 0.34
C LEU A 81 15.73 24.28 -0.23
N SER A 82 16.01 24.91 -1.37
CA SER A 82 14.99 25.65 -2.12
C SER A 82 13.91 24.69 -2.62
N GLU A 83 12.70 25.21 -2.88
CA GLU A 83 11.58 24.40 -3.43
C GLU A 83 11.97 23.63 -4.69
N ARG A 84 12.74 24.27 -5.58
CA ARG A 84 13.24 23.63 -6.80
C ARG A 84 14.22 22.51 -6.52
N ALA A 85 15.13 22.69 -5.56
CA ALA A 85 16.09 21.65 -5.16
C ALA A 85 15.37 20.46 -4.52
N ASN A 86 14.37 20.71 -3.67
CA ASN A 86 13.52 19.68 -3.10
C ASN A 86 12.73 18.90 -4.18
N ALA A 87 12.18 19.60 -5.16
CA ALA A 87 11.49 18.97 -6.28
C ALA A 87 12.45 18.10 -7.11
N ALA A 88 13.69 18.54 -7.33
CA ALA A 88 14.70 17.76 -8.05
C ALA A 88 15.10 16.50 -7.30
N VAL A 89 15.33 16.59 -5.99
CA VAL A 89 15.67 15.43 -5.15
C VAL A 89 14.52 14.43 -5.15
N ARG A 90 13.27 14.89 -4.97
CA ARG A 90 12.08 14.01 -5.03
C ARG A 90 11.93 13.37 -6.40
N ALA A 91 12.08 14.14 -7.49
CA ALA A 91 12.00 13.61 -8.85
C ALA A 91 13.05 12.53 -9.10
N LEU A 92 14.30 12.75 -8.67
CA LEU A 92 15.36 11.76 -8.80
C LEU A 92 15.05 10.49 -8.00
N GLY A 93 14.60 10.64 -6.75
CA GLY A 93 14.21 9.50 -5.91
C GLY A 93 13.09 8.68 -6.53
N TYR A 94 12.03 9.33 -7.02
CA TYR A 94 10.92 8.63 -7.67
C TYR A 94 11.33 7.99 -9.00
N LEU A 95 12.22 8.65 -9.76
CA LEU A 95 12.75 8.11 -11.02
C LEU A 95 13.55 6.82 -10.80
N LEU A 96 14.37 6.76 -9.74
CA LEU A 96 15.13 5.56 -9.37
C LEU A 96 14.25 4.48 -8.75
N PHE A 97 13.21 4.86 -8.00
CA PHE A 97 12.35 3.92 -7.31
C PHE A 97 11.31 3.27 -8.24
N LEU A 98 10.81 4.00 -9.23
CA LEU A 98 9.76 3.53 -10.15
C LEU A 98 10.11 2.24 -10.91
N PRO A 99 11.31 2.08 -11.50
CA PRO A 99 11.70 0.84 -12.18
C PRO A 99 11.67 -0.38 -11.25
N VAL A 100 12.12 -0.21 -10.00
CA VAL A 100 12.12 -1.27 -8.99
C VAL A 100 10.69 -1.68 -8.65
N LEU A 101 9.79 -0.69 -8.48
CA LEU A 101 8.38 -0.96 -8.23
C LEU A 101 7.69 -1.66 -9.41
N VAL A 102 7.97 -1.25 -10.64
CA VAL A 102 7.41 -1.88 -11.83
C VAL A 102 7.87 -3.35 -11.92
N TRP A 103 9.15 -3.61 -11.68
CA TRP A 103 9.67 -4.97 -11.62
C TRP A 103 9.00 -5.80 -10.51
N LEU A 104 8.86 -5.23 -9.31
CA LEU A 104 8.20 -5.90 -8.19
C LEU A 104 6.72 -6.21 -8.48
N VAL A 105 5.99 -5.27 -9.07
CA VAL A 105 4.59 -5.47 -9.49
C VAL A 105 4.50 -6.61 -10.51
N TRP A 106 5.43 -6.68 -11.45
CA TRP A 106 5.51 -7.77 -12.42
C TRP A 106 5.72 -9.13 -11.75
N GLU A 107 6.69 -9.24 -10.83
CA GLU A 107 6.94 -10.49 -10.10
C GLU A 107 5.76 -10.89 -9.20
N LEU A 108 5.15 -9.93 -8.48
CA LEU A 108 3.98 -10.19 -7.66
C LEU A 108 2.78 -10.66 -8.49
N SER A 109 2.60 -10.13 -9.71
CA SER A 109 1.53 -10.59 -10.60
C SER A 109 1.68 -12.06 -10.98
N LYS A 110 2.92 -12.47 -11.33
CA LYS A 110 3.24 -13.87 -11.64
C LYS A 110 3.03 -14.77 -10.42
N TYR A 111 3.47 -14.31 -9.26
CA TYR A 111 3.32 -15.08 -8.03
C TYR A 111 1.86 -15.26 -7.63
N ALA A 112 1.05 -14.19 -7.71
CA ALA A 112 -0.38 -14.26 -7.43
C ALA A 112 -1.11 -15.23 -8.39
N LEU A 113 -0.74 -15.19 -9.68
CA LEU A 113 -1.30 -16.08 -10.69
C LEU A 113 -0.89 -17.53 -10.44
N SER A 114 0.38 -17.80 -10.17
CA SER A 114 0.89 -19.14 -9.83
C SER A 114 0.20 -19.70 -8.59
N ALA A 115 0.04 -18.90 -7.53
CA ALA A 115 -0.64 -19.30 -6.30
C ALA A 115 -2.13 -19.62 -6.55
N PHE A 116 -2.76 -18.93 -7.50
CA PHE A 116 -4.13 -19.21 -7.92
C PHE A 116 -4.21 -20.54 -8.69
N GLU A 117 -3.34 -20.77 -9.68
CA GLU A 117 -3.32 -21.97 -10.51
C GLU A 117 -3.01 -23.24 -9.70
N THR A 118 -2.07 -23.14 -8.76
CA THR A 118 -1.65 -24.26 -7.92
C THR A 118 -2.54 -24.48 -6.69
N ASN A 119 -3.51 -23.59 -6.44
CA ASN A 119 -4.30 -23.58 -5.19
C ASN A 119 -3.39 -23.62 -3.95
N GLU A 120 -2.31 -22.85 -3.97
CA GLU A 120 -1.31 -22.80 -2.91
C GLU A 120 -1.97 -22.50 -1.55
N ARG A 121 -1.54 -23.23 -0.53
CA ARG A 121 -2.06 -23.10 0.83
C ARG A 121 -1.01 -22.58 1.79
N SER A 122 -1.44 -21.94 2.87
CA SER A 122 -0.56 -21.25 3.81
C SER A 122 0.47 -22.13 4.50
N GLY A 123 0.10 -23.38 4.82
CA GLY A 123 0.95 -24.31 5.56
C GLY A 123 1.27 -23.89 7.00
N ARG A 124 0.63 -22.83 7.53
CA ARG A 124 0.97 -22.20 8.82
C ARG A 124 0.05 -22.57 9.97
N SER A 125 -1.15 -23.02 9.68
CA SER A 125 -2.15 -23.40 10.68
C SER A 125 -2.93 -24.63 10.26
N ALA A 126 -3.69 -25.21 11.19
CA ALA A 126 -4.57 -26.35 10.90
C ALA A 126 -5.74 -25.95 9.97
N TRP A 127 -6.10 -24.67 9.89
CA TRP A 127 -7.12 -24.17 8.95
C TRP A 127 -6.61 -24.17 7.50
N ASN A 128 -5.32 -23.89 7.31
CA ASN A 128 -4.61 -24.00 6.04
C ASN A 128 -5.34 -23.38 4.83
N PRO A 129 -5.67 -22.06 4.86
CA PRO A 129 -6.41 -21.41 3.80
C PRO A 129 -5.58 -21.26 2.51
N VAL A 130 -6.26 -21.00 1.40
CA VAL A 130 -5.59 -20.60 0.14
C VAL A 130 -4.96 -19.22 0.30
N VAL A 131 -3.78 -19.00 -0.31
CA VAL A 131 -3.01 -17.77 -0.14
C VAL A 131 -3.10 -16.81 -1.33
N TRP A 132 -3.63 -17.24 -2.48
CA TRP A 132 -3.75 -16.37 -3.65
C TRP A 132 -4.49 -15.04 -3.40
N PRO A 133 -5.54 -14.96 -2.49
CA PRO A 133 -6.22 -13.68 -2.27
C PRO A 133 -5.31 -12.64 -1.67
N ILE A 134 -4.44 -13.02 -0.71
CA ILE A 134 -3.51 -12.08 -0.08
C ILE A 134 -2.43 -11.62 -1.07
N PHE A 135 -1.90 -12.50 -1.92
CA PHE A 135 -0.92 -12.12 -2.93
C PHE A 135 -1.52 -11.23 -4.01
N THR A 136 -2.80 -11.42 -4.36
CA THR A 136 -3.54 -10.51 -5.23
C THR A 136 -3.67 -9.12 -4.60
N VAL A 137 -3.97 -9.02 -3.31
CA VAL A 137 -4.01 -7.73 -2.61
C VAL A 137 -2.63 -7.08 -2.56
N TRP A 138 -1.55 -7.84 -2.37
CA TRP A 138 -0.19 -7.32 -2.43
C TRP A 138 0.14 -6.78 -3.81
N PHE A 139 -0.16 -7.53 -4.86
CA PHE A 139 -0.01 -7.06 -6.23
C PHE A 139 -0.75 -5.74 -6.46
N VAL A 140 -2.04 -5.66 -6.08
CA VAL A 140 -2.85 -4.43 -6.22
C VAL A 140 -2.26 -3.29 -5.41
N GLY A 141 -1.84 -3.52 -4.16
CA GLY A 141 -1.24 -2.50 -3.31
C GLY A 141 0.04 -1.90 -3.89
N PHE A 142 0.95 -2.74 -4.39
CA PHE A 142 2.19 -2.29 -5.04
C PHE A 142 1.93 -1.64 -6.41
N ALA A 143 0.93 -2.10 -7.16
CA ALA A 143 0.52 -1.45 -8.40
C ALA A 143 -0.02 -0.02 -8.14
N LEU A 144 -0.85 0.15 -7.11
CA LEU A 144 -1.33 1.46 -6.68
C LEU A 144 -0.17 2.36 -6.21
N LEU A 145 0.80 1.81 -5.48
CA LEU A 145 1.99 2.54 -5.07
C LEU A 145 2.80 2.99 -6.28
N ALA A 146 3.02 2.13 -7.27
CA ALA A 146 3.74 2.48 -8.48
C ALA A 146 3.02 3.60 -9.26
N LEU A 147 1.69 3.54 -9.37
CA LEU A 147 0.89 4.60 -9.97
C LEU A 147 1.00 5.92 -9.20
N GLN A 148 0.98 5.88 -7.87
CA GLN A 148 1.13 7.09 -7.05
C GLN A 148 2.54 7.68 -7.16
N VAL A 149 3.60 6.84 -7.14
CA VAL A 149 4.99 7.29 -7.37
C VAL A 149 5.10 7.95 -8.74
N PHE A 150 4.48 7.39 -9.76
CA PHE A 150 4.44 7.99 -11.09
C PHE A 150 3.73 9.36 -11.08
N ALA A 151 2.61 9.48 -10.38
CA ALA A 151 1.90 10.76 -10.23
C ALA A 151 2.75 11.81 -9.50
N GLU A 152 3.44 11.44 -8.41
CA GLU A 152 4.33 12.34 -7.68
C GLU A 152 5.58 12.74 -8.50
N LEU A 153 6.11 11.83 -9.32
CA LEU A 153 7.18 12.13 -10.26
C LEU A 153 6.71 13.20 -11.27
N LEU A 154 5.52 13.04 -11.85
CA LEU A 154 4.96 14.02 -12.78
C LEU A 154 4.74 15.39 -12.11
N LYS A 155 4.24 15.45 -10.88
CA LYS A 155 4.11 16.69 -10.11
C LYS A 155 5.46 17.35 -9.89
N SER A 156 6.47 16.60 -9.48
CA SER A 156 7.83 17.10 -9.25
C SER A 156 8.44 17.67 -10.52
N ILE A 157 8.26 17.04 -11.68
CA ILE A 157 8.72 17.52 -12.98
C ILE A 157 7.98 18.81 -13.38
N CYS A 158 6.67 18.89 -13.14
CA CYS A 158 5.88 20.09 -13.42
C CYS A 158 6.36 21.30 -12.58
N LEU A 159 6.70 21.09 -11.31
CA LEU A 159 7.29 22.13 -10.46
C LEU A 159 8.66 22.61 -10.99
N LEU A 160 9.50 21.70 -11.46
CA LEU A 160 10.82 22.04 -12.04
C LEU A 160 10.68 22.85 -13.33
N THR A 161 9.66 22.58 -14.14
CA THR A 161 9.42 23.28 -15.43
C THR A 161 8.66 24.61 -15.29
N GLY A 162 8.38 25.06 -14.06
CA GLY A 162 7.75 26.36 -13.78
C GLY A 162 6.25 26.43 -14.12
N LYS A 163 5.59 25.31 -14.38
CA LYS A 163 4.14 25.24 -14.53
C LYS A 163 3.48 25.18 -13.14
N HIS A 164 3.44 26.33 -12.47
CA HIS A 164 2.71 26.53 -11.22
C HIS A 164 1.18 26.35 -11.43
N GLN A 165 0.64 25.15 -11.32
CA GLN A 165 -0.81 24.89 -11.30
C GLN A 165 -1.16 23.65 -10.47
N PHE A 166 -0.49 23.43 -9.35
CA PHE A 166 -0.97 22.47 -8.37
C PHE A 166 -1.29 23.22 -7.07
N GLU A 167 -2.49 23.84 -7.01
CA GLU A 167 -3.11 24.11 -5.73
C GLU A 167 -3.43 22.75 -5.11
N GLU A 168 -2.83 22.44 -3.95
CA GLU A 168 -3.29 21.36 -3.10
C GLU A 168 -4.76 21.64 -2.77
N PRO A 169 -5.68 20.69 -2.99
CA PRO A 169 -7.03 20.87 -2.48
C PRO A 169 -6.92 20.95 -0.96
N ALA A 170 -7.36 22.08 -0.40
CA ALA A 170 -7.59 22.23 1.03
C ALA A 170 -8.41 21.02 1.52
N GLU A 171 -8.03 20.49 2.67
CA GLU A 171 -8.56 19.33 3.38
C GLU A 171 -10.10 19.27 3.45
#